data_bc0eb7b26aa5e5968f388ebe514d86a9
#
_entry.id   bc0eb7b26aa5e5968f388ebe514d86a9
#
_cell.length_a   1.000
_cell.length_b   1.000
_cell.length_c   1.000
_cell.angle_alpha   90.00
_cell.angle_beta   90.00
_cell.angle_gamma   90.00
#
_symmetry.space_group_name_H-M   'P 1'
#
loop_
_entity.id
_entity.type
_entity.pdbx_description
1 polymer ?
#
loop_
_entity_poly.entity_id
_entity_poly.type
_entity_poly.pdbx_seq_one_letter_code
_entity_poly.pdbx_strand_id
1 'polypeptide(L)'
;MRSNRKFLILLAATLSVAAQTTKQTISPSTQSKAAHTSGHRIPNKNIPNFGQVTPNLYRGGQPTLEGMEALKKLGVDIVVDMRGGRQEAENKIADKLGMRYISIPSHCPFPTDKPWAQFLAVIRDNPDRKIFVHCRLGDDRTGLAIASYRIADEGWTAAEALNEMKTFGFSGVHHAICPGLESYVESFPERLKKDSAFKDLQTGAEKSK
;
A
#
# COMPACT_ATOMS: atom_id res chain seq x y z
N MET A 1 -50.27 17.02 -93.19
CA MET A 1 -49.88 17.67 -91.91
C MET A 1 -49.41 16.58 -91.00
N ARG A 2 -48.10 16.47 -90.78
CA ARG A 2 -47.46 15.39 -89.99
C ARG A 2 -46.83 16.03 -88.73
N SER A 3 -47.34 15.62 -87.54
CA SER A 3 -46.87 15.99 -86.23
C SER A 3 -45.73 15.07 -85.80
N ASN A 4 -44.54 15.63 -85.63
CA ASN A 4 -43.39 14.92 -85.09
C ASN A 4 -43.39 15.08 -83.58
N ARG A 5 -43.66 13.97 -82.84
CA ARG A 5 -43.38 13.90 -81.37
C ARG A 5 -41.99 13.34 -81.15
N LYS A 6 -41.12 14.16 -80.64
CA LYS A 6 -39.80 13.74 -80.17
C LYS A 6 -39.94 13.18 -78.77
N PHE A 7 -39.58 11.88 -78.62
CA PHE A 7 -39.45 11.23 -77.31
C PHE A 7 -38.12 11.63 -76.69
N LEU A 8 -38.18 12.21 -75.53
CA LEU A 8 -37.03 12.50 -74.70
C LEU A 8 -36.83 11.36 -73.73
N ILE A 9 -35.72 10.61 -73.89
CA ILE A 9 -35.33 9.52 -72.97
C ILE A 9 -34.50 10.13 -71.87
N LEU A 10 -35.04 10.16 -70.60
CA LEU A 10 -34.28 10.54 -69.41
C LEU A 10 -33.52 9.30 -68.94
N LEU A 11 -32.17 9.39 -69.01
CA LEU A 11 -31.29 8.40 -68.39
C LEU A 11 -31.15 8.75 -66.88
N ALA A 12 -31.73 7.94 -66.03
CA ALA A 12 -31.53 8.04 -64.59
C ALA A 12 -30.25 7.29 -64.22
N ALA A 13 -29.20 8.04 -63.84
CA ALA A 13 -27.97 7.49 -63.31
C ALA A 13 -28.18 7.22 -61.80
N THR A 14 -28.24 5.96 -61.39
CA THR A 14 -28.25 5.59 -59.98
C THR A 14 -26.83 5.54 -59.44
N LEU A 15 -26.50 6.52 -58.59
CA LEU A 15 -25.27 6.48 -57.77
C LEU A 15 -25.43 5.44 -56.65
N SER A 16 -24.73 4.33 -56.75
CA SER A 16 -24.59 3.39 -55.61
C SER A 16 -23.49 3.91 -54.66
N VAL A 17 -23.91 4.40 -53.50
CA VAL A 17 -23.01 4.76 -52.41
C VAL A 17 -22.65 3.46 -51.68
N ALA A 18 -21.44 2.95 -51.89
CA ALA A 18 -20.90 1.85 -51.09
C ALA A 18 -20.50 2.39 -49.71
N ALA A 19 -21.24 2.01 -48.68
CA ALA A 19 -20.90 2.29 -47.30
C ALA A 19 -19.69 1.44 -46.88
N GLN A 20 -18.51 2.07 -46.81
CA GLN A 20 -17.32 1.44 -46.23
C GLN A 20 -17.45 1.46 -44.71
N THR A 21 -17.78 0.30 -44.13
CA THR A 21 -17.76 0.08 -42.68
C THR A 21 -16.28 -0.03 -42.23
N THR A 22 -15.70 1.06 -41.81
CA THR A 22 -14.39 1.03 -41.10
C THR A 22 -14.57 0.37 -39.76
N LYS A 23 -14.10 -0.87 -39.61
CA LYS A 23 -13.89 -1.54 -38.32
C LYS A 23 -12.87 -0.70 -37.54
N GLN A 24 -13.31 0.16 -36.64
CA GLN A 24 -12.44 0.74 -35.62
C GLN A 24 -12.00 -0.36 -34.67
N THR A 25 -10.77 -0.78 -34.78
CA THR A 25 -10.09 -1.60 -33.78
C THR A 25 -9.91 -0.74 -32.54
N ILE A 26 -10.78 -0.93 -31.54
CA ILE A 26 -10.61 -0.29 -30.22
C ILE A 26 -9.40 -0.97 -29.58
N SER A 27 -8.24 -0.34 -29.65
CA SER A 27 -7.10 -0.72 -28.82
C SER A 27 -7.52 -0.58 -27.36
N PRO A 28 -7.23 -1.56 -26.47
CA PRO A 28 -7.50 -1.41 -25.05
C PRO A 28 -6.72 -0.19 -24.56
N SER A 29 -7.45 0.82 -24.08
CA SER A 29 -6.85 1.98 -23.44
C SER A 29 -6.07 1.46 -22.23
N THR A 30 -4.76 1.53 -22.28
CA THR A 30 -3.89 1.36 -21.14
C THR A 30 -4.23 2.52 -20.20
N GLN A 31 -5.17 2.30 -19.29
CA GLN A 31 -5.38 3.23 -18.17
C GLN A 31 -4.05 3.31 -17.45
N SER A 32 -3.36 4.41 -17.57
CA SER A 32 -2.18 4.73 -16.79
C SER A 32 -2.62 4.71 -15.32
N LYS A 33 -2.27 3.64 -14.62
CA LYS A 33 -2.47 3.56 -13.16
C LYS A 33 -1.75 4.77 -12.57
N ALA A 34 -2.47 5.63 -11.86
CA ALA A 34 -1.87 6.78 -11.19
C ALA A 34 -0.66 6.28 -10.36
N ALA A 35 0.48 6.95 -10.51
CA ALA A 35 1.68 6.55 -9.78
C ALA A 35 1.42 6.69 -8.27
N HIS A 36 1.72 5.63 -7.53
CA HIS A 36 1.61 5.63 -6.07
C HIS A 36 2.62 6.60 -5.46
N THR A 37 2.21 7.33 -4.43
CA THR A 37 3.10 8.25 -3.70
C THR A 37 3.78 7.52 -2.56
N SER A 38 5.10 7.39 -2.63
CA SER A 38 5.91 6.81 -1.55
C SER A 38 5.95 7.70 -0.33
N GLY A 39 6.10 7.09 0.84
CA GLY A 39 6.38 7.79 2.07
C GLY A 39 7.70 8.55 1.99
N HIS A 40 7.85 9.55 2.83
CA HIS A 40 9.06 10.37 2.89
C HIS A 40 9.67 10.40 4.29
N ARG A 41 10.99 10.54 4.35
CA ARG A 41 11.73 10.67 5.61
C ARG A 41 11.50 12.04 6.22
N ILE A 42 11.40 12.06 7.54
CA ILE A 42 11.32 13.29 8.35
C ILE A 42 12.55 13.31 9.26
N PRO A 43 13.45 14.30 9.16
CA PRO A 43 14.61 14.39 10.04
C PRO A 43 14.18 14.45 11.50
N ASN A 44 14.64 13.48 12.31
CA ASN A 44 14.37 13.45 13.75
C ASN A 44 15.49 12.69 14.48
N LYS A 45 16.23 13.36 15.37
CA LYS A 45 17.34 12.75 16.12
C LYS A 45 16.90 11.74 17.17
N ASN A 46 15.63 11.83 17.61
CA ASN A 46 15.07 11.02 18.69
C ASN A 46 14.25 9.83 18.18
N ILE A 47 14.04 9.74 16.85
CA ILE A 47 13.33 8.63 16.20
C ILE A 47 14.15 8.23 14.97
N PRO A 48 14.94 7.14 15.05
CA PRO A 48 15.74 6.67 13.92
C PRO A 48 14.83 6.38 12.72
N ASN A 49 15.28 6.67 11.51
CA ASN A 49 14.60 6.34 10.27
C ASN A 49 13.12 6.79 10.23
N PHE A 50 12.81 7.94 10.89
CA PHE A 50 11.46 8.47 10.99
C PHE A 50 10.93 8.90 9.62
N GLY A 51 9.65 8.63 9.34
CA GLY A 51 9.00 9.03 8.11
C GLY A 51 7.48 8.98 8.19
N GLN A 52 6.84 9.67 7.25
CA GLN A 52 5.40 9.65 7.04
C GLN A 52 5.08 8.80 5.83
N VAL A 53 4.16 7.87 6.00
CA VAL A 53 3.67 6.94 4.96
C VAL A 53 2.39 7.49 4.34
N THR A 54 1.44 7.87 5.19
CA THR A 54 0.19 8.55 4.86
C THR A 54 -0.07 9.66 5.89
N PRO A 55 -1.10 10.52 5.73
CA PRO A 55 -1.45 11.51 6.76
C PRO A 55 -1.65 10.92 8.16
N ASN A 56 -2.08 9.65 8.26
CA ASN A 56 -2.38 8.97 9.52
C ASN A 56 -1.41 7.82 9.87
N LEU A 57 -0.43 7.51 9.01
CA LEU A 57 0.51 6.42 9.26
C LEU A 57 1.95 6.93 9.22
N TYR A 58 2.66 6.74 10.32
CA TYR A 58 4.06 7.07 10.50
C TYR A 58 4.87 5.82 10.77
N ARG A 59 6.17 5.87 10.43
CA ARG A 59 7.09 4.76 10.61
C ARG A 59 8.41 5.22 11.22
N GLY A 60 9.16 4.31 11.83
CA GLY A 60 10.50 4.62 12.32
C GLY A 60 11.17 3.46 13.04
N GLY A 61 12.30 3.77 13.66
CA GLY A 61 12.96 2.94 14.65
C GLY A 61 12.45 3.25 16.05
N GLN A 62 13.02 2.56 17.04
CA GLN A 62 12.67 2.74 18.44
C GLN A 62 12.88 4.20 18.88
N PRO A 63 11.84 4.90 19.33
CA PRO A 63 11.94 6.29 19.78
C PRO A 63 12.63 6.37 21.15
N THR A 64 13.30 7.49 21.42
CA THR A 64 13.68 7.90 22.79
C THR A 64 12.44 8.42 23.53
N LEU A 65 12.59 8.82 24.80
CA LEU A 65 11.53 9.50 25.54
C LEU A 65 11.06 10.77 24.82
N GLU A 66 12.01 11.60 24.39
CA GLU A 66 11.73 12.84 23.64
C GLU A 66 11.10 12.54 22.27
N GLY A 67 11.45 11.37 21.67
CA GLY A 67 10.81 10.86 20.46
C GLY A 67 9.35 10.53 20.70
N MET A 68 9.01 9.87 21.80
CA MET A 68 7.62 9.57 22.19
C MET A 68 6.82 10.85 22.46
N GLU A 69 7.42 11.83 23.12
CA GLU A 69 6.81 13.15 23.32
C GLU A 69 6.55 13.89 21.99
N ALA A 70 7.49 13.78 21.05
CA ALA A 70 7.34 14.36 19.71
C ALA A 70 6.22 13.68 18.91
N LEU A 71 6.09 12.35 19.01
CA LEU A 71 4.96 11.61 18.42
C LEU A 71 3.63 12.06 19.01
N LYS A 72 3.55 12.24 20.33
CA LYS A 72 2.33 12.77 20.97
C LYS A 72 1.98 14.18 20.47
N LYS A 73 2.96 15.07 20.37
CA LYS A 73 2.76 16.44 19.82
C LYS A 73 2.29 16.41 18.35
N LEU A 74 2.70 15.40 17.59
CA LEU A 74 2.25 15.17 16.20
C LEU A 74 0.80 14.65 16.14
N GLY A 75 0.24 14.27 17.29
CA GLY A 75 -1.10 13.72 17.43
C GLY A 75 -1.18 12.21 17.22
N VAL A 76 -0.08 11.48 17.39
CA VAL A 76 -0.09 10.01 17.36
C VAL A 76 -0.95 9.49 18.52
N ASP A 77 -1.87 8.62 18.21
CA ASP A 77 -2.79 7.96 19.15
C ASP A 77 -2.32 6.55 19.52
N ILE A 78 -1.70 5.85 18.56
CA ILE A 78 -1.34 4.44 18.68
C ILE A 78 0.12 4.23 18.28
N VAL A 79 0.86 3.56 19.16
CA VAL A 79 2.22 3.10 18.89
C VAL A 79 2.20 1.59 18.71
N VAL A 80 2.65 1.10 17.55
CA VAL A 80 2.75 -0.32 17.22
C VAL A 80 4.21 -0.75 17.23
N ASP A 81 4.56 -1.62 18.15
CA ASP A 81 5.91 -2.16 18.32
C ASP A 81 6.02 -3.56 17.71
N MET A 82 6.81 -3.68 16.63
CA MET A 82 7.06 -4.93 15.91
C MET A 82 8.29 -5.70 16.44
N ARG A 83 8.86 -5.33 17.57
CA ARG A 83 9.99 -6.06 18.17
C ARG A 83 9.55 -7.40 18.75
N GLY A 84 10.51 -8.26 19.08
CA GLY A 84 10.29 -9.66 19.50
C GLY A 84 9.54 -9.89 20.80
N GLY A 85 9.04 -8.85 21.48
CA GLY A 85 8.24 -8.94 22.70
C GLY A 85 7.85 -7.57 23.23
N ARG A 86 6.84 -7.55 24.09
CA ARG A 86 6.33 -6.33 24.73
C ARG A 86 7.42 -5.64 25.54
N GLN A 87 7.58 -4.35 25.34
CA GLN A 87 8.55 -3.51 26.04
C GLN A 87 7.83 -2.67 27.11
N GLU A 88 7.86 -3.15 28.35
CA GLU A 88 7.10 -2.53 29.46
C GLU A 88 7.52 -1.09 29.74
N ALA A 89 8.78 -0.75 29.57
CA ALA A 89 9.25 0.64 29.74
C ALA A 89 8.59 1.58 28.72
N GLU A 90 8.54 1.18 27.46
CA GLU A 90 7.94 1.96 26.39
C GLU A 90 6.43 2.01 26.50
N ASN A 91 5.79 0.89 26.88
CA ASN A 91 4.37 0.85 27.18
C ASN A 91 4.00 1.86 28.27
N LYS A 92 4.75 1.92 29.39
CA LYS A 92 4.52 2.88 30.47
C LYS A 92 4.67 4.35 30.02
N ILE A 93 5.60 4.61 29.10
CA ILE A 93 5.78 5.94 28.51
C ILE A 93 4.57 6.29 27.63
N ALA A 94 4.15 5.38 26.76
CA ALA A 94 2.97 5.59 25.91
C ALA A 94 1.71 5.87 26.75
N ASP A 95 1.46 5.07 27.78
CA ASP A 95 0.33 5.24 28.71
C ASP A 95 0.35 6.61 29.40
N LYS A 96 1.51 7.05 29.92
CA LYS A 96 1.68 8.36 30.54
C LYS A 96 1.39 9.52 29.58
N LEU A 97 1.70 9.32 28.30
CA LEU A 97 1.44 10.31 27.25
C LEU A 97 0.02 10.20 26.67
N GLY A 98 -0.80 9.27 27.16
CA GLY A 98 -2.15 9.03 26.63
C GLY A 98 -2.16 8.49 25.22
N MET A 99 -1.18 7.62 24.87
CA MET A 99 -1.12 6.87 23.63
C MET A 99 -1.34 5.37 23.92
N ARG A 100 -2.06 4.70 23.05
CA ARG A 100 -2.24 3.25 23.13
C ARG A 100 -0.99 2.56 22.60
N TYR A 101 -0.42 1.63 23.40
CA TYR A 101 0.71 0.80 22.96
C TYR A 101 0.24 -0.60 22.58
N ILE A 102 0.61 -1.04 21.38
CA ILE A 102 0.28 -2.37 20.86
C ILE A 102 1.58 -3.08 20.51
N SER A 103 1.85 -4.21 21.17
CA SER A 103 2.99 -5.07 20.84
C SER A 103 2.54 -6.17 19.87
N ILE A 104 3.18 -6.23 18.71
CA ILE A 104 2.99 -7.28 17.71
C ILE A 104 4.36 -7.94 17.46
N PRO A 105 4.71 -8.96 18.26
CA PRO A 105 6.00 -9.61 18.11
C PRO A 105 6.19 -10.21 16.72
N SER A 106 7.25 -9.79 16.03
CA SER A 106 7.61 -10.30 14.71
C SER A 106 9.09 -10.64 14.64
N HIS A 107 9.42 -11.66 13.84
CA HIS A 107 10.78 -12.13 13.64
C HIS A 107 11.24 -11.84 12.22
N CYS A 108 12.49 -11.41 12.11
CA CYS A 108 13.06 -10.97 10.85
C CYS A 108 13.58 -12.14 9.99
N PRO A 109 14.29 -13.16 10.50
CA PRO A 109 14.85 -14.19 9.62
C PRO A 109 13.80 -15.04 8.89
N PHE A 110 12.68 -15.30 9.54
CA PHE A 110 11.61 -16.17 9.01
C PHE A 110 10.25 -15.53 9.29
N PRO A 111 9.83 -14.56 8.45
CA PRO A 111 8.55 -13.87 8.64
C PRO A 111 7.37 -14.83 8.46
N THR A 112 6.41 -14.74 9.38
CA THR A 112 5.13 -15.48 9.34
C THR A 112 3.98 -14.52 9.10
N ASP A 113 2.82 -15.00 8.66
CA ASP A 113 1.72 -14.12 8.22
C ASP A 113 0.98 -13.42 9.37
N LYS A 114 0.90 -14.05 10.53
CA LYS A 114 0.10 -13.57 11.68
C LYS A 114 0.45 -12.13 12.14
N PRO A 115 1.72 -11.73 12.32
CA PRO A 115 2.03 -10.37 12.75
C PRO A 115 1.56 -9.30 11.75
N TRP A 116 1.65 -9.57 10.46
CA TRP A 116 1.26 -8.62 9.42
C TRP A 116 -0.25 -8.52 9.30
N ALA A 117 -0.97 -9.63 9.43
CA ALA A 117 -2.42 -9.63 9.54
C ALA A 117 -2.91 -8.83 10.75
N GLN A 118 -2.27 -8.99 11.91
CA GLN A 118 -2.58 -8.19 13.11
C GLN A 118 -2.30 -6.69 12.89
N PHE A 119 -1.20 -6.33 12.23
CA PHE A 119 -0.89 -4.94 11.92
C PHE A 119 -1.93 -4.32 10.98
N LEU A 120 -2.32 -5.03 9.93
CA LEU A 120 -3.38 -4.59 9.01
C LEU A 120 -4.71 -4.41 9.73
N ALA A 121 -5.06 -5.32 10.63
CA ALA A 121 -6.26 -5.19 11.47
C ALA A 121 -6.21 -3.91 12.32
N VAL A 122 -5.07 -3.63 12.97
CA VAL A 122 -4.91 -2.39 13.76
C VAL A 122 -5.16 -1.13 12.90
N ILE A 123 -4.67 -1.09 11.67
CA ILE A 123 -4.90 0.06 10.78
C ILE A 123 -6.38 0.16 10.41
N ARG A 124 -6.99 -0.94 9.98
CA ARG A 124 -8.40 -0.97 9.51
C ARG A 124 -9.41 -0.69 10.62
N ASP A 125 -9.12 -1.13 11.84
CA ASP A 125 -9.96 -0.88 13.02
C ASP A 125 -9.84 0.55 13.56
N ASN A 126 -8.85 1.33 13.08
CA ASN A 126 -8.56 2.68 13.56
C ASN A 126 -8.34 3.68 12.41
N PRO A 127 -9.29 3.84 11.47
CA PRO A 127 -9.09 4.60 10.23
C PRO A 127 -8.79 6.09 10.46
N ASP A 128 -9.34 6.67 11.53
CA ASP A 128 -9.22 8.10 11.87
C ASP A 128 -8.10 8.39 12.88
N ARG A 129 -7.32 7.36 13.29
CA ARG A 129 -6.26 7.51 14.28
C ARG A 129 -4.90 7.62 13.62
N LYS A 130 -4.03 8.45 14.21
CA LYS A 130 -2.64 8.48 13.81
C LYS A 130 -1.87 7.35 14.48
N ILE A 131 -1.24 6.53 13.65
CA ILE A 131 -0.51 5.33 14.04
C ILE A 131 0.97 5.52 13.74
N PHE A 132 1.82 5.21 14.70
CA PHE A 132 3.26 5.08 14.51
C PHE A 132 3.66 3.61 14.66
N VAL A 133 4.24 3.03 13.61
CA VAL A 133 4.78 1.66 13.63
C VAL A 133 6.29 1.68 13.64
N HIS A 134 6.91 0.87 14.51
CA HIS A 134 8.35 0.79 14.59
C HIS A 134 8.87 -0.61 14.95
N CYS A 135 10.16 -0.81 14.70
CA CYS A 135 10.96 -1.89 15.25
C CYS A 135 12.21 -1.29 15.95
N ARG A 136 13.35 -1.96 15.92
CA ARG A 136 14.57 -1.41 16.54
C ARG A 136 15.17 -0.27 15.71
N LEU A 137 15.42 -0.50 14.41
CA LEU A 137 16.10 0.43 13.50
C LEU A 137 15.13 1.13 12.53
N GLY A 138 13.93 0.58 12.33
CA GLY A 138 12.92 1.15 11.46
C GLY A 138 13.04 0.76 9.99
N ASP A 139 13.87 -0.22 9.67
CA ASP A 139 14.15 -0.70 8.31
C ASP A 139 13.42 -2.02 7.98
N ASP A 140 13.83 -3.15 8.55
CA ASP A 140 13.37 -4.49 8.16
C ASP A 140 11.91 -4.78 8.52
N ARG A 141 11.62 -5.00 9.82
CA ARG A 141 10.25 -5.35 10.29
C ARG A 141 9.26 -4.23 10.07
N THR A 142 9.68 -2.99 10.31
CA THR A 142 8.87 -1.81 9.99
C THR A 142 8.68 -1.68 8.48
N GLY A 143 9.72 -1.93 7.69
CA GLY A 143 9.63 -1.96 6.23
C GLY A 143 8.62 -2.98 5.74
N LEU A 144 8.67 -4.21 6.27
CA LEU A 144 7.73 -5.26 5.90
C LEU A 144 6.28 -4.95 6.34
N ALA A 145 6.08 -4.34 7.52
CA ALA A 145 4.76 -3.89 7.95
C ALA A 145 4.17 -2.87 6.95
N ILE A 146 4.97 -1.87 6.55
CA ILE A 146 4.53 -0.88 5.57
C ILE A 146 4.31 -1.50 4.20
N ALA A 147 5.19 -2.39 3.73
CA ALA A 147 5.02 -3.10 2.46
C ALA A 147 3.71 -3.92 2.44
N SER A 148 3.39 -4.60 3.55
CA SER A 148 2.13 -5.33 3.70
C SER A 148 0.91 -4.40 3.58
N TYR A 149 0.96 -3.23 4.21
CA TYR A 149 -0.09 -2.21 4.11
C TYR A 149 -0.23 -1.66 2.67
N ARG A 150 0.87 -1.29 2.03
CA ARG A 150 0.87 -0.79 0.65
C ARG A 150 0.22 -1.78 -0.33
N ILE A 151 0.56 -3.07 -0.18
CA ILE A 151 0.02 -4.13 -1.04
C ILE A 151 -1.45 -4.40 -0.72
N ALA A 152 -1.79 -4.55 0.57
CA ALA A 152 -3.11 -4.99 0.99
C ALA A 152 -4.20 -3.90 0.87
N ASP A 153 -3.87 -2.65 1.22
CA ASP A 153 -4.86 -1.57 1.37
C ASP A 153 -4.74 -0.50 0.28
N GLU A 154 -3.57 -0.31 -0.31
CA GLU A 154 -3.36 0.68 -1.37
C GLU A 154 -3.16 0.07 -2.76
N GLY A 155 -3.11 -1.27 -2.86
CA GLY A 155 -3.04 -1.98 -4.14
C GLY A 155 -1.70 -1.84 -4.87
N TRP A 156 -0.61 -1.57 -4.13
CA TRP A 156 0.74 -1.53 -4.70
C TRP A 156 1.17 -2.91 -5.16
N THR A 157 2.04 -2.95 -6.16
CA THR A 157 2.77 -4.16 -6.49
C THR A 157 3.86 -4.47 -5.44
N ALA A 158 4.26 -5.72 -5.34
CA ALA A 158 5.37 -6.10 -4.47
C ALA A 158 6.66 -5.34 -4.79
N ALA A 159 6.93 -5.09 -6.08
CA ALA A 159 8.10 -4.34 -6.54
C ALA A 159 8.07 -2.87 -6.08
N GLU A 160 6.93 -2.19 -6.16
CA GLU A 160 6.76 -0.82 -5.64
C GLU A 160 7.00 -0.78 -4.13
N ALA A 161 6.41 -1.72 -3.38
CA ALA A 161 6.59 -1.81 -1.94
C ALA A 161 8.04 -2.10 -1.52
N LEU A 162 8.74 -3.00 -2.24
CA LEU A 162 10.17 -3.26 -2.04
C LEU A 162 11.03 -2.02 -2.33
N ASN A 163 10.71 -1.27 -3.37
CA ASN A 163 11.42 -0.03 -3.67
C ASN A 163 11.24 0.99 -2.53
N GLU A 164 10.05 1.14 -1.96
CA GLU A 164 9.85 1.99 -0.79
C GLU A 164 10.65 1.47 0.42
N MET A 165 10.70 0.17 0.70
CA MET A 165 11.54 -0.41 1.76
C MET A 165 13.02 -0.01 1.58
N LYS A 166 13.55 -0.06 0.35
CA LYS A 166 14.94 0.32 0.02
C LYS A 166 15.20 1.80 0.32
N THR A 167 14.25 2.70 0.07
CA THR A 167 14.40 4.13 0.41
C THR A 167 14.50 4.37 1.92
N PHE A 168 13.99 3.44 2.74
CA PHE A 168 14.05 3.47 4.19
C PHE A 168 15.15 2.58 4.79
N GLY A 169 16.17 2.21 4.01
CA GLY A 169 17.39 1.58 4.51
C GLY A 169 17.45 0.07 4.39
N PHE A 170 16.39 -0.59 3.92
CA PHE A 170 16.48 -2.01 3.57
C PHE A 170 17.52 -2.21 2.45
N SER A 171 18.59 -2.93 2.72
CA SER A 171 19.73 -3.06 1.82
C SER A 171 20.28 -4.48 1.79
N GLY A 172 21.23 -4.77 0.88
CA GLY A 172 21.84 -6.08 0.74
C GLY A 172 22.52 -6.63 2.01
N VAL A 173 22.99 -5.78 2.92
CA VAL A 173 23.53 -6.21 4.24
C VAL A 173 22.42 -6.84 5.09
N HIS A 174 21.19 -6.34 4.99
CA HIS A 174 20.04 -6.88 5.69
C HIS A 174 19.62 -8.26 5.18
N HIS A 175 19.92 -8.61 3.92
CA HIS A 175 19.68 -9.94 3.40
C HIS A 175 20.48 -11.03 4.15
N ALA A 176 21.66 -10.71 4.67
CA ALA A 176 22.46 -11.63 5.47
C ALA A 176 21.88 -11.82 6.89
N ILE A 177 21.26 -10.78 7.45
CA ILE A 177 20.71 -10.78 8.81
C ILE A 177 19.25 -11.26 8.82
N CYS A 178 18.48 -10.87 7.81
CA CYS A 178 17.06 -11.14 7.65
C CYS A 178 16.78 -11.81 6.28
N PRO A 179 17.32 -13.00 6.03
CA PRO A 179 17.02 -13.71 4.80
C PRO A 179 15.51 -13.99 4.71
N GLY A 180 14.95 -13.86 3.53
CA GLY A 180 13.54 -14.15 3.27
C GLY A 180 12.59 -12.96 3.35
N LEU A 181 13.01 -11.77 3.79
CA LEU A 181 12.12 -10.60 3.78
C LEU A 181 11.70 -10.18 2.37
N GLU A 182 12.65 -10.13 1.44
CA GLU A 182 12.35 -9.77 0.04
C GLU A 182 11.41 -10.78 -0.61
N SER A 183 11.73 -12.05 -0.53
CA SER A 183 10.86 -13.13 -1.05
C SER A 183 9.50 -13.18 -0.35
N TYR A 184 9.44 -12.80 0.93
CA TYR A 184 8.17 -12.68 1.63
C TYR A 184 7.31 -11.57 1.03
N VAL A 185 7.86 -10.36 0.79
CA VAL A 185 7.14 -9.26 0.15
C VAL A 185 6.70 -9.65 -1.26
N GLU A 186 7.58 -10.29 -2.05
CA GLU A 186 7.25 -10.77 -3.40
C GLU A 186 6.08 -11.74 -3.41
N SER A 187 6.02 -12.66 -2.42
CA SER A 187 4.93 -13.63 -2.29
C SER A 187 3.69 -13.10 -1.57
N PHE A 188 3.75 -11.91 -0.97
CA PHE A 188 2.69 -11.37 -0.11
C PHE A 188 1.33 -11.23 -0.83
N PRO A 189 1.23 -10.81 -2.11
CA PRO A 189 -0.06 -10.76 -2.81
C PRO A 189 -0.78 -12.11 -2.88
N GLU A 190 -0.03 -13.21 -3.00
CA GLU A 190 -0.61 -14.56 -3.01
C GLU A 190 -0.94 -15.07 -1.60
N ARG A 191 -0.10 -14.73 -0.60
CA ARG A 191 -0.37 -15.03 0.81
C ARG A 191 -1.64 -14.34 1.29
N LEU A 192 -1.81 -13.07 0.97
CA LEU A 192 -2.99 -12.28 1.31
C LEU A 192 -4.29 -12.94 0.82
N LYS A 193 -4.27 -13.61 -0.32
CA LYS A 193 -5.43 -14.32 -0.89
C LYS A 193 -5.68 -15.69 -0.25
N LYS A 194 -4.63 -16.41 0.11
CA LYS A 194 -4.69 -17.85 0.41
C LYS A 194 -4.57 -18.19 1.89
N ASP A 195 -3.79 -17.40 2.65
CA ASP A 195 -3.50 -17.71 4.04
C ASP A 195 -4.68 -17.38 4.96
N SER A 196 -4.93 -18.30 5.90
CA SER A 196 -6.02 -18.14 6.87
C SER A 196 -5.85 -16.96 7.80
N ALA A 197 -4.60 -16.51 8.05
CA ALA A 197 -4.32 -15.35 8.88
C ALA A 197 -4.96 -14.06 8.35
N PHE A 198 -5.20 -13.96 7.02
CA PHE A 198 -5.79 -12.79 6.38
C PHE A 198 -7.29 -12.91 6.10
N LYS A 199 -7.93 -14.04 6.42
CA LYS A 199 -9.37 -14.25 6.10
C LYS A 199 -10.28 -13.22 6.76
N ASP A 200 -10.04 -12.89 8.00
CA ASP A 200 -10.87 -11.93 8.73
C ASP A 200 -10.74 -10.50 8.17
N LEU A 201 -9.61 -10.19 7.53
CA LEU A 201 -9.41 -8.92 6.85
C LEU A 201 -10.21 -8.81 5.54
N GLN A 202 -10.53 -9.94 4.90
CA GLN A 202 -11.31 -9.98 3.66
C GLN A 202 -12.81 -9.80 3.93
N THR A 203 -13.32 -10.37 5.05
CA THR A 203 -14.73 -10.27 5.42
C THR A 203 -15.13 -8.88 5.93
N GLY A 204 -14.20 -8.10 6.48
CA GLY A 204 -14.42 -6.71 6.90
C GLY A 204 -14.67 -5.75 5.73
N ALA A 205 -14.07 -6.01 4.58
CA ALA A 205 -14.23 -5.19 3.37
C ALA A 205 -15.62 -5.31 2.72
N GLU A 206 -16.32 -6.43 2.94
CA GLU A 206 -17.69 -6.63 2.42
C GLU A 206 -18.77 -5.95 3.27
N LYS A 207 -18.49 -5.63 4.53
CA LYS A 207 -19.46 -4.99 5.45
C LYS A 207 -19.51 -3.47 5.33
N SER A 208 -18.60 -2.84 4.57
CA SER A 208 -18.51 -1.40 4.39
C SER A 208 -18.94 -0.91 2.99
N LYS A 209 -19.60 -1.75 2.21
CA LYS A 209 -20.32 -1.40 0.98
C LYS A 209 -21.82 -1.51 1.26
#